data_9c5c465ab267eb3d0750de967e915ab3
#
_entry.id   9c5c465ab267eb3d0750de967e915ab3
#
_cell.length_a   1.000
_cell.length_b   1.000
_cell.length_c   1.000
_cell.angle_alpha   90.00
_cell.angle_beta   90.00
_cell.angle_gamma   90.00
#
_symmetry.space_group_name_H-M   'P 1'
#
loop_
_entity.id
_entity.type
_entity.pdbx_description
1 polymer ?
#
loop_
_entity_poly.entity_id
_entity_poly.type
_entity_poly.pdbx_seq_one_letter_code
_entity_poly.pdbx_strand_id
1 'polypeptide(L)'
;MNYEEAIKFIHSTYKFGSKLGLDNITKLTELLGNPQNSYKIIHVAGTNGKGSTCNMIHDVLMSSGYKVGLFISPFLEEFSERIQINKIHINNDSLARITSLVKEKIEIMLCEGYNHPTEFEVVTAIGLKYFEEENIDFLVLEVGLGGRFDATNVVKDTLVSVITSISYDHMEYLGNTLEEIAFEKSGIIKENSSVVIYPQDDNIKNVIKEIAKIKNASVYETDKKNITKIKGDLTGQWFSYLKTDVFNIPEMKINFLGEHQLWNALTALRVLEIIKIKGYRITEESIKNGFSTSRFAGRFEIINKNPYIILDGGHNINGIECFSKSVKEYFRDKKILLFYGMLKDKNPESVIDYLIPLSKEIYTLTPDNPRAMSSSDLANLISIHADIKATPINNYNDI
;
A
#
# COMPACT_ATOMS: atom_id res chain seq x y z
N MET A 1 -5.30 -24.22 -17.15
CA MET A 1 -6.33 -23.21 -17.47
C MET A 1 -5.70 -22.09 -18.28
N ASN A 2 -6.49 -21.34 -19.07
CA ASN A 2 -6.05 -20.10 -19.70
C ASN A 2 -6.16 -18.91 -18.73
N TYR A 3 -5.77 -17.69 -19.15
CA TYR A 3 -5.79 -16.48 -18.32
C TYR A 3 -7.19 -16.13 -17.80
N GLU A 4 -8.20 -16.16 -18.66
CA GLU A 4 -9.59 -15.82 -18.27
C GLU A 4 -10.15 -16.81 -17.26
N GLU A 5 -9.87 -18.09 -17.45
CA GLU A 5 -10.24 -19.14 -16.50
C GLU A 5 -9.53 -18.97 -15.15
N ALA A 6 -8.27 -18.54 -15.16
CA ALA A 6 -7.50 -18.28 -13.95
C ALA A 6 -8.08 -17.09 -13.16
N ILE A 7 -8.37 -15.97 -13.81
CA ILE A 7 -9.01 -14.81 -13.19
C ILE A 7 -10.40 -15.19 -12.65
N LYS A 8 -11.20 -15.91 -13.42
CA LYS A 8 -12.50 -16.38 -12.96
C LYS A 8 -12.39 -17.31 -11.75
N PHE A 9 -11.42 -18.21 -11.72
CA PHE A 9 -11.17 -19.05 -10.55
C PHE A 9 -10.79 -18.20 -9.33
N ILE A 10 -9.83 -17.28 -9.45
CA ILE A 10 -9.40 -16.40 -8.36
C ILE A 10 -10.61 -15.64 -7.79
N HIS A 11 -11.37 -14.94 -8.62
CA HIS A 11 -12.57 -14.20 -8.18
C HIS A 11 -13.67 -15.09 -7.61
N SER A 12 -13.79 -16.34 -8.06
CA SER A 12 -14.76 -17.28 -7.48
C SER A 12 -14.50 -17.60 -6.01
N THR A 13 -13.26 -17.35 -5.53
CA THR A 13 -12.87 -17.58 -4.13
C THR A 13 -13.26 -16.41 -3.21
N TYR A 14 -13.69 -15.27 -3.77
CA TYR A 14 -14.21 -14.12 -3.01
C TYR A 14 -15.37 -14.49 -2.07
N LYS A 15 -16.19 -15.45 -2.47
CA LYS A 15 -17.33 -15.96 -1.66
C LYS A 15 -16.92 -16.52 -0.29
N PHE A 16 -15.66 -16.89 -0.10
CA PHE A 16 -15.14 -17.36 1.19
C PHE A 16 -14.81 -16.22 2.17
N GLY A 17 -14.98 -14.96 1.72
CA GLY A 17 -14.87 -13.77 2.55
C GLY A 17 -13.46 -13.48 3.04
N SER A 18 -13.37 -12.76 4.14
CA SER A 18 -12.12 -12.50 4.88
C SER A 18 -12.12 -13.36 6.15
N LYS A 19 -11.09 -14.17 6.32
CA LYS A 19 -10.89 -14.98 7.52
C LYS A 19 -9.59 -14.56 8.17
N LEU A 20 -9.63 -14.27 9.47
CA LEU A 20 -8.43 -14.00 10.25
C LEU A 20 -7.77 -15.33 10.65
N GLY A 21 -6.49 -15.47 10.37
CA GLY A 21 -5.72 -16.67 10.69
C GLY A 21 -4.75 -17.00 9.56
N LEU A 22 -3.72 -17.78 9.88
CA LEU A 22 -2.67 -18.13 8.93
C LEU A 22 -2.68 -19.61 8.54
N ASP A 23 -3.61 -20.42 9.06
CA ASP A 23 -3.58 -21.86 8.89
C ASP A 23 -3.69 -22.27 7.41
N ASN A 24 -4.65 -21.70 6.67
CA ASN A 24 -4.85 -22.02 5.27
C ASN A 24 -3.67 -21.60 4.40
N ILE A 25 -3.22 -20.34 4.53
CA ILE A 25 -2.08 -19.87 3.73
C ILE A 25 -0.78 -20.59 4.09
N THR A 26 -0.58 -20.95 5.36
CA THR A 26 0.58 -21.73 5.81
C THR A 26 0.57 -23.10 5.15
N LYS A 27 -0.57 -23.81 5.19
CA LYS A 27 -0.69 -25.12 4.54
C LYS A 27 -0.51 -25.03 3.03
N LEU A 28 -1.11 -24.01 2.40
CA LEU A 28 -1.01 -23.82 0.96
C LEU A 28 0.44 -23.56 0.53
N THR A 29 1.16 -22.67 1.23
CA THR A 29 2.58 -22.41 0.93
C THR A 29 3.48 -23.62 1.22
N GLU A 30 3.17 -24.43 2.26
CA GLU A 30 3.85 -25.69 2.51
C GLU A 30 3.73 -26.66 1.32
N LEU A 31 2.51 -26.86 0.80
CA LEU A 31 2.26 -27.69 -0.37
C LEU A 31 2.90 -27.15 -1.66
N LEU A 32 3.20 -25.86 -1.71
CA LEU A 32 3.93 -25.19 -2.81
C LEU A 32 5.44 -25.21 -2.62
N GLY A 33 5.97 -25.79 -1.52
CA GLY A 33 7.40 -25.88 -1.23
C GLY A 33 7.95 -24.71 -0.43
N ASN A 34 7.10 -23.91 0.24
CA ASN A 34 7.47 -22.71 0.99
C ASN A 34 8.23 -21.66 0.15
N PRO A 35 7.67 -21.20 -0.95
CA PRO A 35 8.36 -20.29 -1.89
C PRO A 35 8.86 -19.00 -1.26
N GLN A 36 8.21 -18.53 -0.17
CA GLN A 36 8.58 -17.32 0.58
C GLN A 36 9.96 -17.40 1.24
N ASN A 37 10.60 -18.57 1.30
CA ASN A 37 11.93 -18.73 1.90
C ASN A 37 13.08 -18.52 0.90
N SER A 38 12.78 -18.28 -0.39
CA SER A 38 13.79 -18.29 -1.47
C SER A 38 14.45 -16.92 -1.71
N TYR A 39 13.93 -15.84 -1.14
CA TYR A 39 14.39 -14.46 -1.39
C TYR A 39 14.33 -13.59 -0.14
N LYS A 40 14.94 -12.40 -0.18
CA LYS A 40 14.93 -11.45 0.93
C LYS A 40 13.66 -10.61 0.91
N ILE A 41 12.99 -10.47 2.07
CA ILE A 41 11.68 -9.81 2.15
C ILE A 41 11.76 -8.51 2.92
N ILE A 42 11.21 -7.43 2.34
CA ILE A 42 10.86 -6.19 3.01
C ILE A 42 9.33 -6.19 3.16
N HIS A 43 8.82 -6.31 4.38
CA HIS A 43 7.38 -6.46 4.65
C HIS A 43 6.80 -5.16 5.19
N VAL A 44 5.79 -4.62 4.51
CA VAL A 44 5.27 -3.26 4.77
C VAL A 44 3.82 -3.29 5.21
N ALA A 45 3.56 -2.90 6.45
CA ALA A 45 2.22 -2.67 7.00
C ALA A 45 2.00 -1.19 7.32
N GLY A 46 0.76 -0.83 7.55
CA GLY A 46 0.33 0.54 7.90
C GLY A 46 -1.11 0.79 7.46
N THR A 47 -1.66 1.94 7.79
CA THR A 47 -2.96 2.35 7.28
C THR A 47 -2.78 3.02 5.91
N ASN A 48 -2.04 4.11 5.84
CA ASN A 48 -1.74 4.84 4.62
C ASN A 48 -0.23 4.81 4.30
N GLY A 49 0.13 5.07 3.03
CA GLY A 49 1.51 5.17 2.59
C GLY A 49 2.21 3.84 2.28
N LYS A 50 1.58 2.68 2.50
CA LYS A 50 2.16 1.37 2.21
C LYS A 50 2.67 1.27 0.76
N GLY A 51 1.76 1.35 -0.21
CA GLY A 51 2.11 1.21 -1.63
C GLY A 51 3.12 2.24 -2.11
N SER A 52 3.02 3.52 -1.68
CA SER A 52 4.01 4.55 -2.03
C SER A 52 5.41 4.20 -1.48
N THR A 53 5.49 3.76 -0.22
CA THR A 53 6.76 3.33 0.40
C THR A 53 7.30 2.08 -0.29
N CYS A 54 6.45 1.09 -0.61
CA CYS A 54 6.83 -0.10 -1.36
C CYS A 54 7.43 0.23 -2.72
N ASN A 55 6.78 1.10 -3.49
CA ASN A 55 7.27 1.53 -4.80
C ASN A 55 8.63 2.24 -4.72
N MET A 56 8.80 3.16 -3.76
CA MET A 56 10.08 3.85 -3.57
C MET A 56 11.22 2.88 -3.23
N ILE A 57 10.98 1.92 -2.33
CA ILE A 57 11.99 0.89 -1.97
C ILE A 57 12.29 0.00 -3.17
N HIS A 58 11.26 -0.51 -3.84
CA HIS A 58 11.38 -1.35 -5.03
C HIS A 58 12.24 -0.67 -6.10
N ASP A 59 11.93 0.58 -6.44
CA ASP A 59 12.59 1.31 -7.53
C ASP A 59 14.05 1.60 -7.24
N VAL A 60 14.41 1.85 -5.97
CA VAL A 60 15.82 2.02 -5.57
C VAL A 60 16.57 0.69 -5.62
N LEU A 61 15.98 -0.40 -5.17
CA LEU A 61 16.59 -1.73 -5.24
C LEU A 61 16.81 -2.14 -6.72
N MET A 62 15.81 -1.92 -7.58
CA MET A 62 15.93 -2.12 -9.01
C MET A 62 17.04 -1.25 -9.63
N SER A 63 17.10 0.04 -9.27
CA SER A 63 18.17 0.96 -9.72
C SER A 63 19.55 0.59 -9.17
N SER A 64 19.60 -0.23 -8.12
CA SER A 64 20.85 -0.78 -7.58
C SER A 64 21.31 -2.06 -8.29
N GLY A 65 20.54 -2.54 -9.28
CA GLY A 65 20.86 -3.68 -10.13
C GLY A 65 20.29 -5.02 -9.64
N TYR A 66 19.38 -5.02 -8.67
CA TYR A 66 18.71 -6.24 -8.19
C TYR A 66 17.48 -6.60 -9.01
N LYS A 67 17.14 -7.88 -9.06
CA LYS A 67 15.86 -8.38 -9.56
C LYS A 67 14.85 -8.35 -8.40
N VAL A 68 13.89 -7.43 -8.47
CA VAL A 68 13.02 -7.09 -7.34
C VAL A 68 11.56 -7.43 -7.64
N GLY A 69 10.96 -8.28 -6.81
CA GLY A 69 9.52 -8.49 -6.78
C GLY A 69 8.81 -7.38 -6.01
N LEU A 70 7.64 -7.01 -6.49
CA LEU A 70 6.71 -6.10 -5.82
C LEU A 70 5.34 -6.75 -5.74
N PHE A 71 4.83 -6.89 -4.52
CA PHE A 71 3.46 -7.36 -4.25
C PHE A 71 2.67 -6.25 -3.58
N ILE A 72 1.61 -5.77 -4.23
CA ILE A 72 0.78 -4.64 -3.78
C ILE A 72 -0.71 -4.95 -3.84
N SER A 73 -1.49 -4.21 -3.06
CA SER A 73 -2.96 -4.32 -3.06
C SER A 73 -3.65 -3.03 -2.59
N PRO A 74 -4.85 -2.73 -3.13
CA PRO A 74 -5.48 -3.35 -4.29
C PRO A 74 -4.81 -2.95 -5.61
N PHE A 75 -5.24 -3.52 -6.73
CA PHE A 75 -4.91 -3.03 -8.07
C PHE A 75 -5.86 -1.88 -8.46
N LEU A 76 -5.48 -1.09 -9.45
CA LEU A 76 -6.27 0.05 -9.92
C LEU A 76 -7.03 -0.28 -11.23
N GLU A 77 -6.35 -0.82 -12.22
CA GLU A 77 -6.90 -1.11 -13.54
C GLU A 77 -6.89 -2.62 -13.83
N GLU A 78 -5.75 -3.26 -13.65
CA GLU A 78 -5.55 -4.66 -14.00
C GLU A 78 -5.10 -5.51 -12.83
N PHE A 79 -5.64 -6.73 -12.74
CA PHE A 79 -5.29 -7.70 -11.69
C PHE A 79 -3.76 -7.94 -11.59
N SER A 80 -3.08 -7.95 -12.73
CA SER A 80 -1.64 -8.21 -12.86
C SER A 80 -0.75 -7.16 -12.16
N GLU A 81 -1.27 -5.96 -11.86
CA GLU A 81 -0.59 -4.93 -11.08
C GLU A 81 -0.15 -5.40 -9.69
N ARG A 82 -0.85 -6.40 -9.12
CA ARG A 82 -0.55 -6.93 -7.80
C ARG A 82 0.79 -7.64 -7.70
N ILE A 83 1.30 -8.16 -8.84
CA ILE A 83 2.46 -9.04 -8.90
C ILE A 83 3.39 -8.54 -10.01
N GLN A 84 4.49 -7.90 -9.63
CA GLN A 84 5.42 -7.29 -10.56
C GLN A 84 6.86 -7.72 -10.27
N ILE A 85 7.69 -7.76 -11.30
CA ILE A 85 9.15 -7.89 -11.19
C ILE A 85 9.76 -6.78 -12.03
N ASN A 86 10.56 -5.90 -11.40
CA ASN A 86 11.20 -4.77 -12.06
C ASN A 86 10.22 -3.95 -12.92
N LYS A 87 9.02 -3.65 -12.37
CA LYS A 87 7.90 -2.92 -13.02
C LYS A 87 7.22 -3.67 -14.18
N ILE A 88 7.57 -4.91 -14.43
CA ILE A 88 6.86 -5.74 -15.40
C ILE A 88 5.85 -6.59 -14.65
N HIS A 89 4.58 -6.47 -14.99
CA HIS A 89 3.51 -7.27 -14.40
C HIS A 89 3.68 -8.75 -14.77
N ILE A 90 3.19 -9.64 -13.90
CA ILE A 90 3.10 -11.06 -14.22
C ILE A 90 2.36 -11.24 -15.55
N ASN A 91 2.93 -12.01 -16.47
CA ASN A 91 2.30 -12.27 -17.74
C ASN A 91 1.17 -13.30 -17.61
N ASN A 92 0.25 -13.28 -18.60
CA ASN A 92 -0.95 -14.10 -18.61
C ASN A 92 -0.68 -15.60 -18.53
N ASP A 93 0.36 -16.10 -19.20
CA ASP A 93 0.72 -17.53 -19.22
C ASP A 93 1.25 -17.98 -17.85
N SER A 94 2.12 -17.20 -17.23
CA SER A 94 2.64 -17.47 -15.88
C SER A 94 1.51 -17.42 -14.84
N LEU A 95 0.63 -16.43 -14.90
CA LEU A 95 -0.52 -16.33 -14.01
C LEU A 95 -1.43 -17.56 -14.15
N ALA A 96 -1.79 -17.94 -15.38
CA ALA A 96 -2.66 -19.08 -15.64
C ALA A 96 -2.04 -20.41 -15.16
N ARG A 97 -0.75 -20.63 -15.44
CA ARG A 97 -0.02 -21.83 -15.05
C ARG A 97 0.11 -21.96 -13.52
N ILE A 98 0.53 -20.89 -12.84
CA ILE A 98 0.70 -20.90 -11.38
C ILE A 98 -0.66 -21.01 -10.70
N THR A 99 -1.69 -20.33 -11.20
CA THR A 99 -3.07 -20.50 -10.68
C THR A 99 -3.56 -21.94 -10.80
N SER A 100 -3.22 -22.63 -11.90
CA SER A 100 -3.55 -24.05 -12.07
C SER A 100 -2.87 -24.92 -11.01
N LEU A 101 -1.59 -24.65 -10.73
CA LEU A 101 -0.83 -25.34 -9.66
C LEU A 101 -1.43 -25.07 -8.28
N VAL A 102 -1.71 -23.79 -7.97
CA VAL A 102 -2.31 -23.39 -6.68
C VAL A 102 -3.67 -24.07 -6.49
N LYS A 103 -4.50 -24.13 -7.54
CA LYS A 103 -5.79 -24.82 -7.50
C LYS A 103 -5.62 -26.32 -7.16
N GLU A 104 -4.68 -27.01 -7.78
CA GLU A 104 -4.35 -28.41 -7.45
C GLU A 104 -4.00 -28.57 -5.97
N LYS A 105 -3.20 -27.66 -5.41
CA LYS A 105 -2.80 -27.70 -3.99
C LYS A 105 -3.98 -27.40 -3.06
N ILE A 106 -4.89 -26.53 -3.47
CA ILE A 106 -6.14 -26.28 -2.73
C ILE A 106 -6.99 -27.56 -2.67
N GLU A 107 -7.11 -28.31 -3.76
CA GLU A 107 -7.85 -29.59 -3.77
C GLU A 107 -7.25 -30.60 -2.78
N ILE A 108 -5.92 -30.68 -2.67
CA ILE A 108 -5.23 -31.51 -1.66
C ILE A 108 -5.58 -31.02 -0.24
N MET A 109 -5.51 -29.70 0.04
CA MET A 109 -5.87 -29.14 1.33
C MET A 109 -7.29 -29.51 1.76
N LEU A 110 -8.25 -29.41 0.82
CA LEU A 110 -9.65 -29.75 1.09
C LEU A 110 -9.84 -31.24 1.42
N CYS A 111 -9.12 -32.12 0.72
CA CYS A 111 -9.09 -33.54 1.04
C CYS A 111 -8.49 -33.84 2.43
N GLU A 112 -7.55 -33.03 2.90
CA GLU A 112 -6.97 -33.13 4.24
C GLU A 112 -7.82 -32.45 5.34
N GLY A 113 -8.99 -31.90 4.98
CA GLY A 113 -9.94 -31.30 5.93
C GLY A 113 -9.70 -29.82 6.26
N TYR A 114 -8.81 -29.14 5.53
CA TYR A 114 -8.64 -27.69 5.65
C TYR A 114 -9.81 -26.95 5.00
N ASN A 115 -10.01 -25.69 5.43
CA ASN A 115 -10.97 -24.81 4.77
C ASN A 115 -10.43 -24.31 3.42
N HIS A 116 -11.36 -23.90 2.54
CA HIS A 116 -10.95 -23.23 1.30
C HIS A 116 -10.27 -21.91 1.60
N PRO A 117 -9.10 -21.61 0.99
CA PRO A 117 -8.45 -20.32 1.11
C PRO A 117 -9.32 -19.19 0.57
N THR A 118 -9.16 -18.00 1.14
CA THR A 118 -9.77 -16.76 0.66
C THR A 118 -9.11 -16.28 -0.64
N GLU A 119 -9.74 -15.35 -1.36
CA GLU A 119 -9.15 -14.75 -2.57
C GLU A 119 -7.75 -14.19 -2.30
N PHE A 120 -7.59 -13.45 -1.20
CA PHE A 120 -6.30 -12.84 -0.90
C PHE A 120 -5.22 -13.87 -0.55
N GLU A 121 -5.55 -14.97 0.13
CA GLU A 121 -4.63 -16.09 0.37
C GLU A 121 -4.21 -16.76 -0.94
N VAL A 122 -5.15 -16.97 -1.86
CA VAL A 122 -4.86 -17.53 -3.21
C VAL A 122 -3.93 -16.62 -3.99
N VAL A 123 -4.22 -15.32 -4.05
CA VAL A 123 -3.40 -14.34 -4.76
C VAL A 123 -2.00 -14.23 -4.14
N THR A 124 -1.92 -14.25 -2.80
CA THR A 124 -0.64 -14.24 -2.09
C THR A 124 0.20 -15.47 -2.44
N ALA A 125 -0.40 -16.66 -2.42
CA ALA A 125 0.29 -17.90 -2.78
C ALA A 125 0.80 -17.89 -4.24
N ILE A 126 -0.01 -17.38 -5.18
CA ILE A 126 0.37 -17.21 -6.59
C ILE A 126 1.59 -16.27 -6.69
N GLY A 127 1.55 -15.11 -6.04
CA GLY A 127 2.64 -14.14 -6.08
C GLY A 127 3.93 -14.71 -5.50
N LEU A 128 3.87 -15.32 -4.32
CA LEU A 128 5.04 -15.93 -3.67
C LEU A 128 5.66 -17.01 -4.56
N LYS A 129 4.85 -17.87 -5.21
CA LYS A 129 5.33 -18.92 -6.10
C LYS A 129 5.95 -18.36 -7.39
N TYR A 130 5.35 -17.31 -7.96
CA TYR A 130 5.90 -16.63 -9.14
C TYR A 130 7.27 -16.03 -8.86
N PHE A 131 7.43 -15.34 -7.73
CA PHE A 131 8.70 -14.74 -7.33
C PHE A 131 9.82 -15.77 -7.09
N GLU A 132 9.48 -16.94 -6.55
CA GLU A 132 10.45 -18.05 -6.41
C GLU A 132 10.91 -18.55 -7.77
N GLU A 133 9.99 -18.86 -8.69
CA GLU A 133 10.31 -19.38 -10.01
C GLU A 133 11.15 -18.40 -10.83
N GLU A 134 10.90 -17.11 -10.63
CA GLU A 134 11.66 -16.04 -11.30
C GLU A 134 13.01 -15.74 -10.64
N ASN A 135 13.35 -16.39 -9.52
CA ASN A 135 14.61 -16.21 -8.80
C ASN A 135 14.92 -14.73 -8.51
N ILE A 136 14.00 -14.03 -7.85
CA ILE A 136 14.21 -12.64 -7.45
C ILE A 136 15.20 -12.54 -6.28
N ASP A 137 15.91 -11.40 -6.16
CA ASP A 137 16.80 -11.11 -5.05
C ASP A 137 16.03 -10.62 -3.82
N PHE A 138 15.07 -9.71 -4.05
CA PHE A 138 14.26 -9.06 -3.02
C PHE A 138 12.78 -9.10 -3.38
N LEU A 139 11.95 -9.27 -2.36
CA LEU A 139 10.52 -9.01 -2.44
C LEU A 139 10.15 -7.82 -1.55
N VAL A 140 9.52 -6.79 -2.13
CA VAL A 140 8.82 -5.75 -1.38
C VAL A 140 7.36 -6.15 -1.30
N LEU A 141 6.90 -6.49 -0.09
CA LEU A 141 5.64 -7.16 0.18
C LEU A 141 4.71 -6.24 0.96
N GLU A 142 3.64 -5.77 0.34
CA GLU A 142 2.61 -4.97 0.98
C GLU A 142 1.58 -5.86 1.68
N VAL A 143 1.27 -5.56 2.95
CA VAL A 143 0.17 -6.16 3.71
C VAL A 143 -1.17 -5.73 3.14
N GLY A 144 -2.10 -6.67 2.96
CA GLY A 144 -3.46 -6.36 2.51
C GLY A 144 -4.29 -5.70 3.61
N LEU A 145 -4.46 -6.36 4.74
CA LEU A 145 -5.27 -5.89 5.87
C LEU A 145 -4.61 -6.21 7.21
N GLY A 146 -4.52 -5.21 8.08
CA GLY A 146 -3.96 -5.40 9.42
C GLY A 146 -2.45 -5.70 9.38
N GLY A 147 -2.07 -6.90 9.72
CA GLY A 147 -0.70 -7.40 9.71
C GLY A 147 -0.59 -8.79 10.31
N ARG A 148 -0.93 -8.94 11.59
CA ARG A 148 -0.73 -10.18 12.36
C ARG A 148 -1.33 -11.42 11.70
N PHE A 149 -2.53 -11.31 11.16
CA PHE A 149 -3.29 -12.39 10.53
C PHE A 149 -3.47 -12.20 9.01
N ASP A 150 -2.74 -11.26 8.42
CA ASP A 150 -2.74 -11.07 6.98
C ASP A 150 -2.05 -12.24 6.27
N ALA A 151 -2.55 -12.65 5.11
CA ALA A 151 -1.99 -13.78 4.37
C ALA A 151 -0.49 -13.58 4.04
N THR A 152 -0.06 -12.33 3.82
CA THR A 152 1.35 -12.02 3.58
C THR A 152 2.25 -12.33 4.79
N ASN A 153 1.66 -12.42 6.00
CA ASN A 153 2.39 -12.70 7.24
C ASN A 153 2.79 -14.19 7.41
N VAL A 154 2.48 -15.03 6.42
CA VAL A 154 3.00 -16.41 6.33
C VAL A 154 4.53 -16.44 6.24
N VAL A 155 5.17 -15.34 5.86
CA VAL A 155 6.63 -15.19 5.89
C VAL A 155 7.16 -15.27 7.32
N LYS A 156 8.16 -16.12 7.55
CA LYS A 156 8.73 -16.37 8.88
C LYS A 156 9.94 -15.48 9.19
N ASP A 157 10.59 -14.99 8.15
CA ASP A 157 11.77 -14.12 8.26
C ASP A 157 11.62 -12.91 7.33
N THR A 158 12.08 -11.74 7.80
CA THR A 158 12.10 -10.50 7.04
C THR A 158 13.43 -9.80 7.21
N LEU A 159 13.96 -9.26 6.13
CA LEU A 159 15.15 -8.41 6.20
C LEU A 159 14.85 -7.13 6.98
N VAL A 160 13.67 -6.53 6.71
CA VAL A 160 13.14 -5.35 7.41
C VAL A 160 11.61 -5.41 7.41
N SER A 161 11.00 -5.22 8.57
CA SER A 161 9.57 -4.90 8.69
C SER A 161 9.39 -3.40 8.73
N VAL A 162 8.34 -2.88 8.08
CA VAL A 162 8.08 -1.44 7.97
C VAL A 162 6.67 -1.15 8.45
N ILE A 163 6.52 -0.25 9.40
CA ILE A 163 5.22 0.24 9.84
C ILE A 163 5.08 1.69 9.36
N THR A 164 4.25 1.90 8.33
CA THR A 164 3.92 3.23 7.79
C THR A 164 2.91 3.93 8.69
N SER A 165 2.25 5.00 8.25
CA SER A 165 1.34 5.75 9.11
C SER A 165 0.18 4.88 9.63
N ILE A 166 -0.17 5.08 10.90
CA ILE A 166 -1.31 4.45 11.56
C ILE A 166 -2.41 5.50 11.69
N SER A 167 -3.61 5.15 11.29
CA SER A 167 -4.82 5.95 11.47
C SER A 167 -6.06 5.05 11.53
N TYR A 168 -7.21 5.61 11.87
CA TYR A 168 -8.46 4.88 11.94
C TYR A 168 -8.86 4.38 10.54
N ASP A 169 -8.94 3.08 10.39
CA ASP A 169 -9.45 2.36 9.24
C ASP A 169 -9.73 0.91 9.61
N HIS A 170 -10.70 0.26 8.97
CA HIS A 170 -11.06 -1.15 9.21
C HIS A 170 -11.27 -1.49 10.71
N MET A 171 -11.92 -0.59 11.45
CA MET A 171 -12.05 -0.69 12.90
C MET A 171 -12.79 -1.95 13.36
N GLU A 172 -13.72 -2.47 12.56
CA GLU A 172 -14.43 -3.73 12.82
C GLU A 172 -13.50 -4.96 12.89
N TYR A 173 -12.29 -4.89 12.29
CA TYR A 173 -11.30 -5.97 12.28
C TYR A 173 -10.07 -5.68 13.14
N LEU A 174 -9.66 -4.41 13.24
CA LEU A 174 -8.38 -4.01 13.80
C LEU A 174 -8.47 -3.38 15.19
N GLY A 175 -9.69 -3.09 15.66
CA GLY A 175 -9.93 -2.43 16.95
C GLY A 175 -10.37 -0.97 16.83
N ASN A 176 -10.73 -0.39 17.97
CA ASN A 176 -11.36 0.93 18.06
C ASN A 176 -10.39 2.05 18.49
N THR A 177 -9.14 1.71 18.77
CA THR A 177 -8.09 2.65 19.15
C THR A 177 -6.90 2.57 18.21
N LEU A 178 -6.11 3.64 18.13
CA LEU A 178 -4.90 3.66 17.33
C LEU A 178 -3.85 2.65 17.83
N GLU A 179 -3.85 2.42 19.14
CA GLU A 179 -2.98 1.45 19.81
C GLU A 179 -3.34 0.01 19.40
N GLU A 180 -4.63 -0.34 19.33
CA GLU A 180 -5.08 -1.66 18.87
C GLU A 180 -4.73 -1.87 17.39
N ILE A 181 -4.96 -0.85 16.55
CA ILE A 181 -4.60 -0.88 15.13
C ILE A 181 -3.08 -1.03 14.97
N ALA A 182 -2.28 -0.31 15.77
CA ALA A 182 -0.83 -0.42 15.77
C ALA A 182 -0.37 -1.83 16.20
N PHE A 183 -1.03 -2.41 17.20
CA PHE A 183 -0.75 -3.77 17.66
C PHE A 183 -0.95 -4.80 16.54
N GLU A 184 -2.11 -4.78 15.86
CA GLU A 184 -2.41 -5.70 14.75
C GLU A 184 -1.41 -5.56 13.60
N LYS A 185 -1.03 -4.32 13.24
CA LYS A 185 -0.08 -4.06 12.16
C LYS A 185 1.35 -4.45 12.54
N SER A 186 1.73 -4.29 13.80
CA SER A 186 3.04 -4.69 14.33
C SER A 186 3.24 -6.20 14.36
N GLY A 187 2.19 -6.99 14.17
CA GLY A 187 2.27 -8.45 14.05
C GLY A 187 3.15 -8.96 12.89
N ILE A 188 3.57 -8.08 11.97
CA ILE A 188 4.54 -8.44 10.91
C ILE A 188 6.00 -8.43 11.40
N ILE A 189 6.29 -7.92 12.59
CA ILE A 189 7.65 -7.88 13.16
C ILE A 189 8.08 -9.30 13.51
N LYS A 190 9.24 -9.71 12.97
CA LYS A 190 9.80 -11.05 13.17
C LYS A 190 10.85 -11.06 14.26
N GLU A 191 11.12 -12.25 14.79
CA GLU A 191 12.16 -12.44 15.82
C GLU A 191 13.54 -12.10 15.27
N ASN A 192 14.34 -11.38 16.07
CA ASN A 192 15.70 -10.97 15.73
C ASN A 192 15.82 -10.15 14.42
N SER A 193 14.74 -9.52 13.99
CA SER A 193 14.68 -8.73 12.75
C SER A 193 14.95 -7.24 12.98
N SER A 194 14.69 -6.43 11.97
CA SER A 194 14.71 -4.96 12.04
C SER A 194 13.33 -4.41 11.76
N VAL A 195 12.89 -3.38 12.47
CA VAL A 195 11.65 -2.65 12.18
C VAL A 195 11.92 -1.16 12.00
N VAL A 196 11.37 -0.60 10.91
CA VAL A 196 11.35 0.84 10.64
C VAL A 196 9.97 1.40 11.01
N ILE A 197 9.97 2.49 11.77
CA ILE A 197 8.75 3.18 12.22
C ILE A 197 8.64 4.53 11.52
N TYR A 198 7.52 4.76 10.86
CA TYR A 198 7.12 6.04 10.26
C TYR A 198 7.04 7.16 11.32
N PRO A 199 7.27 8.45 10.97
CA PRO A 199 7.12 9.57 11.90
C PRO A 199 5.66 9.77 12.32
N GLN A 200 5.31 9.38 13.52
CA GLN A 200 3.95 9.45 14.07
C GLN A 200 3.98 9.63 15.60
N ASP A 201 2.83 9.66 16.24
CA ASP A 201 2.68 9.96 17.66
C ASP A 201 3.35 8.91 18.57
N ASP A 202 3.82 9.37 19.72
CA ASP A 202 4.62 8.54 20.62
C ASP A 202 3.83 7.37 21.21
N ASN A 203 2.52 7.52 21.48
CA ASN A 203 1.67 6.43 21.93
C ASN A 203 1.68 5.26 20.94
N ILE A 204 1.52 5.54 19.64
CA ILE A 204 1.57 4.55 18.57
C ILE A 204 2.98 3.92 18.47
N LYS A 205 4.04 4.76 18.48
CA LYS A 205 5.42 4.27 18.44
C LYS A 205 5.75 3.36 19.62
N ASN A 206 5.24 3.66 20.80
CA ASN A 206 5.49 2.85 21.99
C ASN A 206 4.89 1.44 21.86
N VAL A 207 3.69 1.29 21.31
CA VAL A 207 3.12 -0.05 21.03
C VAL A 207 4.04 -0.85 20.10
N ILE A 208 4.51 -0.23 19.00
CA ILE A 208 5.41 -0.90 18.03
C ILE A 208 6.72 -1.30 18.72
N LYS A 209 7.30 -0.41 19.56
CA LYS A 209 8.54 -0.67 20.30
C LYS A 209 8.40 -1.81 21.31
N GLU A 210 7.27 -1.90 22.00
CA GLU A 210 6.99 -2.99 22.92
C GLU A 210 6.96 -4.34 22.21
N ILE A 211 6.28 -4.42 21.07
CA ILE A 211 6.26 -5.63 20.25
C ILE A 211 7.65 -5.97 19.71
N ALA A 212 8.38 -4.97 19.22
CA ALA A 212 9.74 -5.16 18.75
C ALA A 212 10.66 -5.70 19.88
N LYS A 213 10.50 -5.19 21.11
CA LYS A 213 11.23 -5.69 22.28
C LYS A 213 10.90 -7.15 22.59
N ILE A 214 9.63 -7.55 22.55
CA ILE A 214 9.20 -8.94 22.75
C ILE A 214 9.83 -9.86 21.68
N LYS A 215 9.96 -9.35 20.44
CA LYS A 215 10.54 -10.07 19.30
C LYS A 215 12.07 -9.95 19.21
N ASN A 216 12.72 -9.31 20.17
CA ASN A 216 14.17 -9.00 20.09
C ASN A 216 14.56 -8.34 18.77
N ALA A 217 13.68 -7.50 18.20
CA ALA A 217 13.88 -6.80 16.94
C ALA A 217 14.51 -5.44 17.18
N SER A 218 15.44 -5.05 16.30
CA SER A 218 16.08 -3.72 16.34
C SER A 218 15.12 -2.67 15.80
N VAL A 219 14.90 -1.60 16.59
CA VAL A 219 14.00 -0.50 16.22
C VAL A 219 14.76 0.62 15.56
N TYR A 220 14.25 1.09 14.42
CA TYR A 220 14.78 2.23 13.67
C TYR A 220 13.67 3.26 13.46
N GLU A 221 13.65 4.28 14.32
CA GLU A 221 12.73 5.41 14.14
C GLU A 221 13.20 6.32 13.02
N THR A 222 12.25 6.89 12.30
CA THR A 222 12.52 7.97 11.36
C THR A 222 12.48 9.33 12.08
N ASP A 223 13.45 10.19 11.83
CA ASP A 223 13.48 11.55 12.37
C ASP A 223 13.23 12.57 11.24
N LYS A 224 12.15 13.33 11.35
CA LYS A 224 11.80 14.41 10.41
C LYS A 224 12.94 15.42 10.20
N LYS A 225 13.87 15.55 11.17
CA LYS A 225 15.04 16.43 11.06
C LYS A 225 16.06 15.96 10.02
N ASN A 226 16.01 14.71 9.58
CA ASN A 226 16.91 14.19 8.54
C ASN A 226 16.51 14.62 7.14
N ILE A 227 15.27 15.11 6.94
CA ILE A 227 14.76 15.55 5.65
C ILE A 227 14.41 17.04 5.71
N THR A 228 14.76 17.78 4.66
CA THR A 228 14.37 19.18 4.52
C THR A 228 13.86 19.42 3.11
N LYS A 229 12.59 19.83 2.99
CA LYS A 229 12.01 20.21 1.70
C LYS A 229 12.69 21.46 1.17
N ILE A 230 13.20 21.38 -0.05
CA ILE A 230 13.86 22.48 -0.77
C ILE A 230 12.82 23.26 -1.58
N LYS A 231 12.04 22.54 -2.39
CA LYS A 231 10.94 23.07 -3.20
C LYS A 231 9.94 21.99 -3.58
N GLY A 232 8.77 22.40 -4.04
CA GLY A 232 7.77 21.50 -4.61
C GLY A 232 6.90 22.21 -5.63
N ASP A 233 6.59 21.53 -6.71
CA ASP A 233 5.65 21.95 -7.74
C ASP A 233 4.89 20.73 -8.29
N LEU A 234 4.02 20.93 -9.29
CA LEU A 234 3.23 19.87 -9.89
C LEU A 234 4.06 18.81 -10.68
N THR A 235 5.37 18.96 -10.74
CA THR A 235 6.29 18.00 -11.36
C THR A 235 7.05 17.15 -10.34
N GLY A 236 6.89 17.46 -9.04
CA GLY A 236 7.52 16.72 -7.97
C GLY A 236 7.95 17.57 -6.78
N GLN A 237 8.64 16.94 -5.84
CA GLN A 237 9.19 17.57 -4.65
C GLN A 237 10.68 17.31 -4.58
N TRP A 238 11.47 18.35 -4.27
CA TRP A 238 12.92 18.30 -4.04
C TRP A 238 13.20 18.49 -2.56
N PHE A 239 14.09 17.67 -2.06
CA PHE A 239 14.47 17.69 -0.64
C PHE A 239 15.90 17.18 -0.45
N SER A 240 16.46 17.48 0.73
CA SER A 240 17.72 16.93 1.19
C SER A 240 17.48 15.81 2.20
N TYR A 241 18.39 14.84 2.23
CA TYR A 241 18.47 13.82 3.29
C TYR A 241 19.87 13.84 3.90
N LEU A 242 19.97 14.39 5.09
CA LEU A 242 21.24 14.73 5.73
C LEU A 242 21.25 14.28 7.20
N LYS A 243 22.41 14.38 7.83
CA LYS A 243 22.61 14.05 9.27
C LYS A 243 22.41 12.59 9.58
N THR A 244 22.76 11.70 8.67
CA THR A 244 22.85 10.25 8.93
C THR A 244 24.28 9.77 8.68
N ASP A 245 24.62 8.64 9.31
CA ASP A 245 25.96 8.04 9.17
C ASP A 245 26.08 7.21 7.87
N VAL A 246 24.97 7.00 7.16
CA VAL A 246 24.89 6.07 6.01
C VAL A 246 24.79 6.79 4.68
N PHE A 247 23.94 7.82 4.60
CA PHE A 247 23.73 8.64 3.41
C PHE A 247 23.69 10.12 3.76
N ASN A 248 24.29 10.96 2.89
CA ASN A 248 24.21 12.42 2.97
C ASN A 248 23.93 12.99 1.59
N ILE A 249 22.64 13.10 1.26
CA ILE A 249 22.18 13.50 -0.07
C ILE A 249 21.65 14.94 0.01
N PRO A 250 22.40 15.91 -0.51
CA PRO A 250 22.03 17.33 -0.40
C PRO A 250 20.81 17.72 -1.23
N GLU A 251 20.56 17.01 -2.32
CA GLU A 251 19.35 17.19 -3.14
C GLU A 251 18.95 15.90 -3.84
N MET A 252 17.66 15.57 -3.75
CA MET A 252 17.02 14.54 -4.52
C MET A 252 15.55 14.90 -4.81
N LYS A 253 14.95 14.20 -5.77
CA LYS A 253 13.58 14.44 -6.23
C LYS A 253 12.73 13.19 -6.05
N ILE A 254 11.46 13.40 -5.61
CA ILE A 254 10.38 12.42 -5.79
C ILE A 254 9.28 13.01 -6.69
N ASN A 255 8.58 12.15 -7.42
CA ASN A 255 7.47 12.59 -8.26
C ASN A 255 6.12 12.56 -7.53
N PHE A 256 6.09 12.04 -6.33
CA PHE A 256 4.92 12.05 -5.47
C PHE A 256 4.68 13.43 -4.88
N LEU A 257 3.42 13.86 -4.84
CA LEU A 257 3.03 15.17 -4.36
C LEU A 257 2.39 15.10 -2.97
N GLY A 258 2.53 16.16 -2.19
CA GLY A 258 2.05 16.29 -0.82
C GLY A 258 3.09 15.94 0.24
N GLU A 259 3.01 16.62 1.38
CA GLU A 259 4.00 16.50 2.47
C GLU A 259 4.11 15.08 3.02
N HIS A 260 2.99 14.35 3.12
CA HIS A 260 2.96 12.95 3.58
C HIS A 260 3.85 12.02 2.74
N GLN A 261 4.06 12.34 1.46
CA GLN A 261 4.95 11.58 0.58
C GLN A 261 6.43 11.81 0.91
N LEU A 262 6.80 12.97 1.47
CA LEU A 262 8.14 13.17 2.00
C LEU A 262 8.39 12.26 3.22
N TRP A 263 7.38 12.03 4.04
CA TRP A 263 7.50 11.12 5.18
C TRP A 263 7.52 9.64 4.75
N ASN A 264 6.82 9.28 3.68
CA ASN A 264 6.95 7.97 3.05
C ASN A 264 8.36 7.78 2.47
N ALA A 265 8.92 8.80 1.81
CA ALA A 265 10.29 8.79 1.29
C ALA A 265 11.33 8.67 2.41
N LEU A 266 11.15 9.39 3.53
CA LEU A 266 11.99 9.28 4.71
C LEU A 266 11.97 7.85 5.29
N THR A 267 10.79 7.24 5.32
CA THR A 267 10.64 5.85 5.77
C THR A 267 11.36 4.87 4.84
N ALA A 268 11.20 5.04 3.52
CA ALA A 268 11.92 4.25 2.53
C ALA A 268 13.45 4.42 2.62
N LEU A 269 13.95 5.66 2.82
CA LEU A 269 15.37 5.93 3.02
C LEU A 269 15.93 5.20 4.25
N ARG A 270 15.18 5.20 5.35
CA ARG A 270 15.59 4.49 6.56
C ARG A 270 15.68 2.98 6.34
N VAL A 271 14.77 2.39 5.55
CA VAL A 271 14.85 0.99 5.13
C VAL A 271 16.10 0.73 4.30
N LEU A 272 16.40 1.59 3.34
CA LEU A 272 17.57 1.48 2.46
C LEU A 272 18.91 1.60 3.22
N GLU A 273 18.96 2.42 4.28
CA GLU A 273 20.11 2.46 5.19
C GLU A 273 20.35 1.11 5.85
N ILE A 274 19.29 0.47 6.36
CA ILE A 274 19.40 -0.84 7.01
C ILE A 274 19.88 -1.88 6.01
N ILE A 275 19.34 -1.88 4.79
CA ILE A 275 19.74 -2.79 3.72
C ILE A 275 21.23 -2.60 3.41
N LYS A 276 21.71 -1.36 3.32
CA LYS A 276 23.14 -1.05 3.11
C LYS A 276 24.01 -1.51 4.29
N ILE A 277 23.59 -1.27 5.53
CA ILE A 277 24.28 -1.71 6.74
C ILE A 277 24.41 -3.25 6.78
N LYS A 278 23.39 -3.97 6.29
CA LYS A 278 23.40 -5.43 6.16
C LYS A 278 24.28 -5.95 4.99
N GLY A 279 25.01 -5.07 4.31
CA GLY A 279 26.03 -5.43 3.29
C GLY A 279 25.53 -5.42 1.84
N TYR A 280 24.28 -5.04 1.58
CA TYR A 280 23.78 -4.93 0.20
C TYR A 280 24.22 -3.61 -0.44
N ARG A 281 24.49 -3.66 -1.73
CA ARG A 281 24.95 -2.48 -2.48
C ARG A 281 23.82 -1.51 -2.74
N ILE A 282 23.81 -0.39 -2.03
CA ILE A 282 22.94 0.77 -2.27
C ILE A 282 23.81 2.01 -2.36
N THR A 283 23.67 2.78 -3.44
CA THR A 283 24.42 4.02 -3.67
C THR A 283 23.48 5.22 -3.62
N GLU A 284 24.03 6.41 -3.36
CA GLU A 284 23.24 7.66 -3.42
C GLU A 284 22.69 7.91 -4.83
N GLU A 285 23.43 7.48 -5.86
CA GLU A 285 22.96 7.55 -7.25
C GLU A 285 21.76 6.64 -7.49
N SER A 286 21.80 5.38 -7.02
CA SER A 286 20.65 4.47 -7.15
C SER A 286 19.42 4.98 -6.39
N ILE A 287 19.61 5.65 -5.24
CA ILE A 287 18.52 6.29 -4.50
C ILE A 287 17.91 7.44 -5.33
N LYS A 288 18.73 8.36 -5.84
CA LYS A 288 18.26 9.47 -6.67
C LYS A 288 17.52 9.00 -7.91
N ASN A 289 18.07 8.00 -8.60
CA ASN A 289 17.47 7.43 -9.81
C ASN A 289 16.14 6.73 -9.49
N GLY A 290 16.12 5.84 -8.49
CA GLY A 290 14.91 5.14 -8.08
C GLY A 290 13.78 6.10 -7.65
N PHE A 291 14.07 7.09 -6.81
CA PHE A 291 13.08 8.07 -6.36
C PHE A 291 12.56 8.96 -7.50
N SER A 292 13.44 9.44 -8.39
CA SER A 292 13.04 10.30 -9.50
C SER A 292 12.21 9.58 -10.57
N THR A 293 12.31 8.27 -10.67
CA THR A 293 11.56 7.44 -11.62
C THR A 293 10.32 6.77 -10.99
N SER A 294 10.22 6.79 -9.66
CA SER A 294 9.11 6.15 -8.95
C SER A 294 7.77 6.83 -9.25
N ARG A 295 6.77 6.01 -9.49
CA ARG A 295 5.38 6.39 -9.76
C ARG A 295 4.44 5.39 -9.09
N PHE A 296 3.31 5.87 -8.64
CA PHE A 296 2.23 5.00 -8.14
C PHE A 296 0.89 5.64 -8.51
N ALA A 297 0.12 4.95 -9.33
CA ALA A 297 -1.15 5.43 -9.83
C ALA A 297 -2.15 5.72 -8.71
N GLY A 298 -3.01 6.72 -8.92
CA GLY A 298 -4.05 7.09 -7.96
C GLY A 298 -3.53 7.69 -6.64
N ARG A 299 -2.34 8.30 -6.62
CA ARG A 299 -1.80 9.02 -5.46
C ARG A 299 -1.48 10.47 -5.82
N PHE A 300 -2.49 11.32 -5.77
CA PHE A 300 -2.48 12.69 -6.26
C PHE A 300 -1.89 12.76 -7.68
N GLU A 301 -2.34 11.84 -8.52
CA GLU A 301 -1.81 11.64 -9.86
C GLU A 301 -2.41 12.62 -10.83
N ILE A 302 -1.56 13.36 -11.54
CA ILE A 302 -1.98 14.31 -12.59
C ILE A 302 -2.06 13.54 -13.92
N ILE A 303 -3.27 13.19 -14.33
CA ILE A 303 -3.52 12.45 -15.59
C ILE A 303 -3.73 13.39 -16.79
N ASN A 304 -4.11 14.66 -16.55
CA ASN A 304 -4.21 15.69 -17.58
C ASN A 304 -3.81 17.05 -17.03
N LYS A 305 -3.28 17.93 -17.87
CA LYS A 305 -2.78 19.27 -17.47
C LYS A 305 -3.61 20.42 -18.01
N ASN A 306 -4.50 20.18 -18.96
CA ASN A 306 -5.36 21.22 -19.54
C ASN A 306 -6.74 20.66 -19.94
N PRO A 307 -7.76 20.72 -19.08
CA PRO A 307 -7.68 21.14 -17.67
C PRO A 307 -6.85 20.17 -16.82
N TYR A 308 -6.44 20.58 -15.62
CA TYR A 308 -5.85 19.64 -14.69
C TYR A 308 -6.89 18.62 -14.22
N ILE A 309 -6.57 17.33 -14.38
CA ILE A 309 -7.35 16.22 -13.84
C ILE A 309 -6.45 15.43 -12.91
N ILE A 310 -6.92 15.18 -11.68
CA ILE A 310 -6.16 14.54 -10.63
C ILE A 310 -6.95 13.33 -10.14
N LEU A 311 -6.26 12.19 -10.04
CA LEU A 311 -6.79 10.98 -9.41
C LEU A 311 -6.15 10.80 -8.03
N ASP A 312 -7.00 10.51 -7.03
CA ASP A 312 -6.54 10.16 -5.69
C ASP A 312 -7.43 9.08 -5.06
N GLY A 313 -6.80 8.05 -4.51
CA GLY A 313 -7.45 6.92 -3.86
C GLY A 313 -7.68 7.11 -2.35
N GLY A 314 -7.58 8.33 -1.83
CA GLY A 314 -7.87 8.63 -0.43
C GLY A 314 -9.31 8.30 -0.09
N HIS A 315 -9.53 7.42 0.91
CA HIS A 315 -10.85 6.90 1.24
C HIS A 315 -11.10 6.84 2.77
N ASN A 316 -10.14 7.23 3.57
CA ASN A 316 -10.26 7.39 5.02
C ASN A 316 -9.91 8.83 5.42
N ILE A 317 -10.24 9.22 6.66
CA ILE A 317 -10.10 10.59 7.14
C ILE A 317 -8.68 11.14 6.90
N ASN A 318 -7.65 10.38 7.26
CA ASN A 318 -6.26 10.80 7.12
C ASN A 318 -5.85 10.94 5.63
N GLY A 319 -6.30 10.03 4.76
CA GLY A 319 -6.06 10.12 3.31
C GLY A 319 -6.68 11.38 2.71
N ILE A 320 -7.94 11.66 3.05
CA ILE A 320 -8.65 12.85 2.56
C ILE A 320 -8.06 14.14 3.15
N GLU A 321 -7.64 14.14 4.41
CA GLU A 321 -6.90 15.27 4.99
C GLU A 321 -5.60 15.57 4.22
N CYS A 322 -4.83 14.52 3.88
CA CYS A 322 -3.62 14.65 3.07
C CYS A 322 -3.93 15.18 1.66
N PHE A 323 -4.99 14.68 1.03
CA PHE A 323 -5.49 15.20 -0.26
C PHE A 323 -5.86 16.68 -0.16
N SER A 324 -6.65 17.06 0.86
CA SER A 324 -7.06 18.45 1.10
C SER A 324 -5.86 19.39 1.26
N LYS A 325 -4.86 18.98 2.05
CA LYS A 325 -3.60 19.74 2.22
C LYS A 325 -2.86 19.90 0.89
N SER A 326 -2.78 18.83 0.10
CA SER A 326 -2.13 18.86 -1.21
C SER A 326 -2.84 19.78 -2.20
N VAL A 327 -4.19 19.75 -2.27
CA VAL A 327 -4.96 20.68 -3.10
C VAL A 327 -4.68 22.13 -2.69
N LYS A 328 -4.70 22.43 -1.38
CA LYS A 328 -4.40 23.79 -0.87
C LYS A 328 -2.97 24.22 -1.18
N GLU A 329 -2.00 23.31 -1.13
CA GLU A 329 -0.60 23.60 -1.43
C GLU A 329 -0.37 23.91 -2.91
N TYR A 330 -0.88 23.07 -3.81
CA TYR A 330 -0.57 23.16 -5.24
C TYR A 330 -1.55 24.00 -6.05
N PHE A 331 -2.79 24.16 -5.58
CA PHE A 331 -3.84 24.90 -6.29
C PHE A 331 -4.37 26.11 -5.51
N ARG A 332 -3.82 26.38 -4.33
CA ARG A 332 -4.09 27.55 -3.47
C ARG A 332 -5.51 28.09 -3.53
N ASP A 333 -5.74 29.21 -4.23
CA ASP A 333 -7.02 29.91 -4.28
C ASP A 333 -8.00 29.36 -5.31
N LYS A 334 -7.70 28.21 -5.93
CA LYS A 334 -8.58 27.57 -6.91
C LYS A 334 -9.58 26.65 -6.20
N LYS A 335 -10.82 26.71 -6.64
CA LYS A 335 -11.83 25.73 -6.30
C LYS A 335 -11.85 24.63 -7.35
N ILE A 336 -12.07 23.39 -6.91
CA ILE A 336 -12.08 22.22 -7.78
C ILE A 336 -13.50 21.79 -8.15
N LEU A 337 -13.67 21.15 -9.29
CA LEU A 337 -14.80 20.28 -9.57
C LEU A 337 -14.46 18.90 -8.98
N LEU A 338 -15.22 18.46 -7.99
CA LEU A 338 -14.97 17.22 -7.28
C LEU A 338 -15.87 16.11 -7.78
N PHE A 339 -15.30 15.03 -8.31
CA PHE A 339 -15.98 13.77 -8.57
C PHE A 339 -15.67 12.80 -7.44
N TYR A 340 -16.68 12.38 -6.69
CA TYR A 340 -16.47 11.63 -5.45
C TYR A 340 -17.40 10.43 -5.31
N GLY A 341 -16.82 9.28 -5.01
CA GLY A 341 -17.54 8.06 -4.65
C GLY A 341 -16.93 7.42 -3.42
N MET A 342 -17.75 6.74 -2.62
CA MET A 342 -17.27 6.09 -1.40
C MET A 342 -18.01 4.79 -1.08
N LEU A 343 -17.45 4.01 -0.17
CA LEU A 343 -18.06 2.80 0.38
C LEU A 343 -18.90 3.12 1.61
N LYS A 344 -19.94 2.34 1.88
CA LYS A 344 -20.89 2.53 2.99
C LYS A 344 -20.24 2.40 4.37
N ASP A 345 -19.19 1.60 4.48
CA ASP A 345 -18.44 1.32 5.72
C ASP A 345 -17.47 2.43 6.12
N LYS A 346 -17.37 3.49 5.33
CA LYS A 346 -16.54 4.66 5.66
C LYS A 346 -17.42 5.75 6.27
N ASN A 347 -16.84 6.53 7.21
CA ASN A 347 -17.57 7.63 7.84
C ASN A 347 -17.66 8.84 6.90
N PRO A 348 -18.80 9.07 6.23
CA PRO A 348 -18.90 10.10 5.20
C PRO A 348 -18.83 11.52 5.79
N GLU A 349 -19.41 11.78 6.96
CA GLU A 349 -19.47 13.11 7.56
C GLU A 349 -18.08 13.69 7.79
N SER A 350 -17.19 12.90 8.40
CA SER A 350 -15.81 13.32 8.69
C SER A 350 -14.98 13.61 7.44
N VAL A 351 -15.35 13.01 6.31
CA VAL A 351 -14.65 13.19 5.03
C VAL A 351 -15.14 14.44 4.29
N ILE A 352 -16.44 14.66 4.34
CA ILE A 352 -17.11 15.77 3.67
C ILE A 352 -16.56 17.12 4.17
N ASP A 353 -16.29 17.27 5.46
CA ASP A 353 -15.75 18.50 6.06
C ASP A 353 -14.42 18.95 5.44
N TYR A 354 -13.60 18.03 4.99
CA TYR A 354 -12.34 18.35 4.30
C TYR A 354 -12.53 18.69 2.83
N LEU A 355 -13.55 18.11 2.17
CA LEU A 355 -13.75 18.23 0.72
C LEU A 355 -14.59 19.46 0.34
N ILE A 356 -15.62 19.79 1.13
CA ILE A 356 -16.52 20.92 0.87
C ILE A 356 -15.76 22.26 0.70
N PRO A 357 -14.83 22.63 1.60
CA PRO A 357 -14.11 23.91 1.48
C PRO A 357 -13.27 24.04 0.21
N LEU A 358 -12.93 22.92 -0.42
CA LEU A 358 -12.14 22.90 -1.67
C LEU A 358 -13.01 23.02 -2.90
N SER A 359 -14.26 22.56 -2.81
CA SER A 359 -15.11 22.32 -3.98
C SER A 359 -15.83 23.58 -4.45
N LYS A 360 -15.93 23.74 -5.76
CA LYS A 360 -16.85 24.65 -6.43
C LYS A 360 -18.18 23.94 -6.68
N GLU A 361 -18.10 22.73 -7.17
CA GLU A 361 -19.20 21.83 -7.45
C GLU A 361 -18.80 20.42 -7.08
N ILE A 362 -19.77 19.61 -6.62
CA ILE A 362 -19.54 18.21 -6.23
C ILE A 362 -20.45 17.32 -7.09
N TYR A 363 -19.83 16.34 -7.71
CA TYR A 363 -20.49 15.28 -8.47
C TYR A 363 -20.26 13.96 -7.75
N THR A 364 -21.32 13.24 -7.43
CA THR A 364 -21.23 11.98 -6.72
C THR A 364 -21.36 10.80 -7.66
N LEU A 365 -20.57 9.76 -7.42
CA LEU A 365 -20.45 8.55 -8.22
C LEU A 365 -20.78 7.32 -7.37
N THR A 366 -21.25 6.26 -8.02
CA THR A 366 -21.40 4.94 -7.40
C THR A 366 -20.20 4.09 -7.85
N PRO A 367 -19.19 3.81 -6.97
CA PRO A 367 -18.11 2.92 -7.33
C PRO A 367 -18.61 1.51 -7.73
N ASP A 368 -17.91 0.85 -8.63
CA ASP A 368 -18.22 -0.55 -9.00
C ASP A 368 -17.75 -1.51 -7.87
N ASN A 369 -18.51 -1.53 -6.80
CA ASN A 369 -18.25 -2.36 -5.62
C ASN A 369 -19.56 -2.68 -4.89
N PRO A 370 -19.80 -3.93 -4.44
CA PRO A 370 -21.02 -4.31 -3.72
C PRO A 370 -21.29 -3.49 -2.44
N ARG A 371 -20.25 -2.93 -1.84
CA ARG A 371 -20.34 -2.07 -0.64
C ARG A 371 -20.47 -0.59 -0.98
N ALA A 372 -20.57 -0.22 -2.26
CA ALA A 372 -20.63 1.18 -2.66
C ALA A 372 -21.89 1.89 -2.09
N MET A 373 -21.72 3.14 -1.67
CA MET A 373 -22.83 4.06 -1.45
C MET A 373 -23.32 4.53 -2.82
N SER A 374 -24.64 4.61 -3.00
CA SER A 374 -25.20 5.12 -4.27
C SER A 374 -24.86 6.60 -4.45
N SER A 375 -24.70 7.02 -5.70
CA SER A 375 -24.48 8.44 -6.02
C SER A 375 -25.57 9.34 -5.43
N SER A 376 -26.82 8.88 -5.46
CA SER A 376 -27.97 9.64 -4.93
C SER A 376 -27.94 9.76 -3.40
N ASP A 377 -27.62 8.66 -2.68
CA ASP A 377 -27.53 8.70 -1.22
C ASP A 377 -26.38 9.60 -0.77
N LEU A 378 -25.23 9.52 -1.44
CA LEU A 378 -24.08 10.36 -1.14
C LEU A 378 -24.38 11.84 -1.44
N ALA A 379 -25.06 12.16 -2.54
CA ALA A 379 -25.46 13.53 -2.88
C ALA A 379 -26.42 14.12 -1.83
N ASN A 380 -27.40 13.33 -1.40
CA ASN A 380 -28.35 13.75 -0.35
C ASN A 380 -27.62 14.03 0.97
N LEU A 381 -26.71 13.12 1.38
CA LEU A 381 -25.95 13.26 2.61
C LEU A 381 -25.08 14.54 2.58
N ILE A 382 -24.37 14.81 1.48
CA ILE A 382 -23.59 16.04 1.30
C ILE A 382 -24.47 17.27 1.39
N SER A 383 -25.63 17.26 0.74
CA SER A 383 -26.53 18.41 0.69
C SER A 383 -27.21 18.69 2.05
N ILE A 384 -27.39 17.68 2.90
CA ILE A 384 -27.91 17.84 4.27
C ILE A 384 -26.83 18.38 5.21
N HIS A 385 -25.58 17.92 5.01
CA HIS A 385 -24.46 18.25 5.89
C HIS A 385 -23.92 19.66 5.65
N ALA A 386 -24.05 20.18 4.41
CA ALA A 386 -23.57 21.50 4.05
C ALA A 386 -24.50 22.15 3.00
N ASP A 387 -24.53 23.49 3.03
CA ASP A 387 -25.26 24.29 2.03
C ASP A 387 -24.50 24.33 0.68
N ILE A 388 -24.25 23.13 0.13
CA ILE A 388 -23.65 22.95 -1.19
C ILE A 388 -24.42 21.90 -1.98
N LYS A 389 -24.74 22.22 -3.22
CA LYS A 389 -25.43 21.28 -4.10
C LYS A 389 -24.45 20.21 -4.57
N ALA A 390 -24.77 18.94 -4.26
CA ALA A 390 -24.13 17.79 -4.86
C ALA A 390 -25.02 17.19 -5.95
N THR A 391 -24.46 16.85 -7.10
CA THR A 391 -25.19 16.32 -8.25
C THR A 391 -24.84 14.83 -8.44
N PRO A 392 -25.82 13.91 -8.33
CA PRO A 392 -25.56 12.50 -8.57
C PRO A 392 -25.37 12.22 -10.07
N ILE A 393 -24.33 11.47 -10.41
CA ILE A 393 -24.06 10.98 -11.76
C ILE A 393 -24.35 9.49 -11.79
N ASN A 394 -25.27 9.08 -12.66
CA ASN A 394 -25.71 7.70 -12.81
C ASN A 394 -25.07 7.00 -14.01
N ASN A 395 -24.52 7.76 -14.94
CA ASN A 395 -23.83 7.24 -16.12
C ASN A 395 -22.48 7.93 -16.27
N TYR A 396 -21.42 7.16 -16.26
CA TYR A 396 -20.05 7.68 -16.43
C TYR A 396 -19.81 8.39 -17.77
N ASN A 397 -20.64 8.12 -18.78
CA ASN A 397 -20.57 8.83 -20.06
C ASN A 397 -21.07 10.29 -19.97
N ASP A 398 -21.64 10.70 -18.83
CA ASP A 398 -22.14 12.06 -18.61
C ASP A 398 -21.05 12.96 -17.96
N ILE A 399 -19.85 12.42 -17.72
CA ILE A 399 -18.65 13.10 -17.22
C ILE A 399 -17.77 13.57 -18.40
#